data_a9c29f2bd133d7efb364c747beb48a3b
#
_entry.id   a9c29f2bd133d7efb364c747beb48a3b
#
_cell.length_a   1.000
_cell.length_b   1.000
_cell.length_c   1.000
_cell.angle_alpha   90.00
_cell.angle_beta   90.00
_cell.angle_gamma   90.00
#
_symmetry.space_group_name_H-M   'P 1'
#
loop_
_entity.id
_entity.type
_entity.pdbx_description
1 polymer ?
#
loop_
_entity_poly.entity_id
_entity_poly.type
_entity_poly.pdbx_seq_one_letter_code
_entity_poly.pdbx_strand_id
1 'polypeptide(L)'
;MSGDDLFSMADERSGRDYAPLAVRMRPESLDDIYGQDDLIGPGSFLRTLIEKDTIPSLLFYGPSGVGKTTLAHVIANETDSRFVTLNAVTAGTAELRKVIAAAQDAIHLYQKRTILFIDEIHRFNKSQQDVLLPYVEDGTVILIGATTENPYFEVNRPLLSRLRVIQLKPLSEQAVMAVLRRALTDKEKGLGALGITASDEMLGTLARLADRDARVGLNLLEQVCMVVPAGGHITHDAIEKVAGHKVYTYDKKGDAHYDTVSAFIKSMRGSDPDAALHYMARMIDAGEQPSFIARRLVICAAEDVGLADPQALVIANAAAQAVQFVGWPEGRIILSEAVIYVACAPKSNSAYMAIDAALADVRHKDCGDVPDYLRDSHYSGAAALGHGLTYQYPHDFDGGWVAQQYLPDALKGASYYRERPYGQEGSMAAAWHKRRGGK
;
A
#
# COMPACT_ATOMS: atom_id res chain seq x y z
N MET A 1 28.77 -33.12 28.46
CA MET A 1 27.40 -32.64 28.50
C MET A 1 27.36 -31.51 29.50
N SER A 2 27.46 -30.26 29.02
CA SER A 2 27.64 -29.07 29.87
C SER A 2 26.24 -28.57 30.29
N GLY A 3 26.17 -28.16 31.59
CA GLY A 3 24.89 -27.70 32.20
C GLY A 3 24.29 -26.43 31.61
N ASP A 4 24.88 -25.85 30.57
CA ASP A 4 24.37 -24.65 29.86
C ASP A 4 23.19 -24.95 28.90
N ASP A 5 23.08 -26.17 28.42
CA ASP A 5 22.01 -26.53 27.44
C ASP A 5 20.61 -26.64 28.07
N LEU A 6 20.52 -27.03 29.36
CA LEU A 6 19.23 -27.22 30.04
C LEU A 6 18.59 -25.89 30.48
N PHE A 7 19.40 -24.90 30.83
CA PHE A 7 18.91 -23.54 31.19
C PHE A 7 18.54 -22.72 29.96
N SER A 8 19.27 -22.85 28.86
CA SER A 8 18.93 -22.19 27.59
C SER A 8 17.63 -22.75 26.98
N MET A 9 17.38 -24.05 27.07
CA MET A 9 16.11 -24.67 26.65
C MET A 9 14.94 -24.30 27.57
N ALA A 10 15.18 -24.12 28.87
CA ALA A 10 14.14 -23.67 29.82
C ALA A 10 13.81 -22.20 29.64
N ASP A 11 14.78 -21.35 29.38
CA ASP A 11 14.60 -19.91 29.06
C ASP A 11 13.89 -19.70 27.72
N GLU A 12 14.19 -20.50 26.70
CA GLU A 12 13.47 -20.43 25.41
C GLU A 12 12.02 -20.91 25.54
N ARG A 13 11.72 -21.89 26.39
CA ARG A 13 10.35 -22.35 26.64
C ARG A 13 9.56 -21.35 27.48
N SER A 14 10.14 -20.83 28.57
CA SER A 14 9.48 -19.80 29.38
C SER A 14 9.26 -18.48 28.64
N GLY A 15 10.15 -18.08 27.75
CA GLY A 15 9.99 -16.89 26.91
C GLY A 15 8.90 -17.05 25.82
N ARG A 16 8.64 -18.28 25.36
CA ARG A 16 7.56 -18.55 24.38
C ARG A 16 6.17 -18.44 24.97
N ASP A 17 5.97 -18.81 26.23
CA ASP A 17 4.66 -18.77 26.90
C ASP A 17 4.17 -17.33 27.15
N TYR A 18 5.07 -16.35 27.23
CA TYR A 18 4.76 -14.92 27.39
C TYR A 18 4.75 -14.13 26.06
N ALA A 19 5.14 -14.75 24.93
CA ALA A 19 5.14 -14.06 23.65
C ALA A 19 3.70 -13.83 23.16
N PRO A 20 3.40 -12.68 22.53
CA PRO A 20 2.08 -12.41 21.92
C PRO A 20 1.68 -13.52 20.96
N LEU A 21 0.39 -13.82 20.86
CA LEU A 21 -0.16 -14.86 19.98
C LEU A 21 0.31 -14.70 18.53
N ALA A 22 0.39 -13.47 18.04
CA ALA A 22 0.89 -13.16 16.69
C ALA A 22 2.35 -13.59 16.45
N VAL A 23 3.15 -13.69 17.49
CA VAL A 23 4.54 -14.20 17.42
C VAL A 23 4.55 -15.72 17.51
N ARG A 24 3.80 -16.30 18.44
CA ARG A 24 3.70 -17.76 18.64
C ARG A 24 3.13 -18.48 17.43
N MET A 25 2.12 -17.89 16.77
CA MET A 25 1.42 -18.44 15.60
C MET A 25 2.12 -18.15 14.27
N ARG A 26 3.35 -17.62 14.29
CA ARG A 26 4.09 -17.36 13.05
C ARG A 26 4.28 -18.68 12.28
N PRO A 27 3.93 -18.75 10.99
CA PRO A 27 4.18 -19.89 10.12
C PRO A 27 5.65 -20.33 10.13
N GLU A 28 5.89 -21.62 10.11
CA GLU A 28 7.22 -22.22 10.06
C GLU A 28 7.50 -22.90 8.71
N SER A 29 6.46 -23.22 7.94
CA SER A 29 6.52 -23.80 6.61
C SER A 29 5.72 -22.98 5.59
N LEU A 30 5.96 -23.21 4.29
CA LEU A 30 5.19 -22.55 3.21
C LEU A 30 3.71 -22.93 3.25
N ASP A 31 3.39 -24.15 3.67
CA ASP A 31 2.01 -24.65 3.73
C ASP A 31 1.20 -24.04 4.89
N ASP A 32 1.88 -23.38 5.84
CA ASP A 32 1.25 -22.67 6.94
C ASP A 32 0.87 -21.22 6.59
N ILE A 33 1.28 -20.72 5.43
CA ILE A 33 1.00 -19.34 5.01
C ILE A 33 -0.32 -19.30 4.24
N TYR A 34 -1.22 -18.41 4.65
CA TYR A 34 -2.52 -18.22 4.02
C TYR A 34 -2.56 -16.95 3.16
N GLY A 35 -3.25 -17.02 2.03
CA GLY A 35 -3.64 -15.85 1.24
C GLY A 35 -2.58 -15.28 0.30
N GLN A 36 -1.53 -16.03 -0.02
CA GLN A 36 -0.51 -15.69 -1.01
C GLN A 36 -0.33 -16.81 -2.06
N ASP A 37 -1.42 -17.50 -2.42
CA ASP A 37 -1.40 -18.72 -3.24
C ASP A 37 -0.73 -18.51 -4.60
N ASP A 38 -0.89 -17.34 -5.21
CA ASP A 38 -0.24 -17.00 -6.49
C ASP A 38 1.29 -16.98 -6.38
N LEU A 39 1.84 -16.72 -5.18
CA LEU A 39 3.28 -16.59 -4.95
C LEU A 39 3.92 -17.88 -4.45
N ILE A 40 3.25 -18.57 -3.53
CA ILE A 40 3.81 -19.71 -2.79
C ILE A 40 2.98 -20.99 -2.91
N GLY A 41 1.88 -20.97 -3.67
CA GLY A 41 1.08 -22.15 -3.95
C GLY A 41 1.88 -23.21 -4.73
N PRO A 42 1.42 -24.47 -4.75
CA PRO A 42 2.09 -25.55 -5.46
C PRO A 42 2.38 -25.19 -6.93
N GLY A 43 3.64 -25.35 -7.35
CA GLY A 43 4.09 -25.03 -8.72
C GLY A 43 4.31 -23.55 -9.00
N SER A 44 4.12 -22.65 -8.04
CA SER A 44 4.45 -21.24 -8.21
C SER A 44 5.95 -21.02 -8.34
N PHE A 45 6.31 -19.90 -8.97
CA PHE A 45 7.71 -19.60 -9.25
C PHE A 45 8.55 -19.47 -7.97
N LEU A 46 8.07 -18.73 -6.96
CA LEU A 46 8.82 -18.51 -5.73
C LEU A 46 8.97 -19.82 -4.95
N ARG A 47 7.91 -20.61 -4.83
CA ARG A 47 7.96 -21.93 -4.19
C ARG A 47 8.99 -22.84 -4.85
N THR A 48 9.02 -22.88 -6.17
CA THR A 48 10.00 -23.69 -6.91
C THR A 48 11.45 -23.27 -6.62
N LEU A 49 11.72 -21.99 -6.46
CA LEU A 49 13.05 -21.49 -6.10
C LEU A 49 13.44 -21.85 -4.67
N ILE A 50 12.49 -21.81 -3.73
CA ILE A 50 12.68 -22.19 -2.34
C ILE A 50 12.99 -23.70 -2.25
N GLU A 51 12.16 -24.55 -2.86
CA GLU A 51 12.33 -26.01 -2.88
C GLU A 51 13.65 -26.46 -3.54
N LYS A 52 14.17 -25.68 -4.51
CA LYS A 52 15.48 -25.91 -5.15
C LYS A 52 16.65 -25.27 -4.44
N ASP A 53 16.42 -24.54 -3.35
CA ASP A 53 17.43 -23.77 -2.63
C ASP A 53 18.25 -22.82 -3.53
N THR A 54 17.57 -22.17 -4.50
CA THR A 54 18.18 -21.26 -5.49
C THR A 54 17.54 -19.87 -5.45
N ILE A 55 17.39 -19.32 -4.24
CA ILE A 55 16.70 -18.05 -4.03
C ILE A 55 17.60 -16.89 -4.42
N PRO A 56 17.16 -15.99 -5.30
CA PRO A 56 17.82 -14.73 -5.56
C PRO A 56 17.56 -13.71 -4.44
N SER A 57 18.24 -12.60 -4.46
CA SER A 57 17.87 -11.47 -3.60
C SER A 57 16.50 -10.92 -3.97
N LEU A 58 15.66 -10.66 -2.94
CA LEU A 58 14.24 -10.35 -3.05
C LEU A 58 13.91 -9.02 -2.40
N LEU A 59 12.86 -8.38 -2.87
CA LEU A 59 12.26 -7.21 -2.22
C LEU A 59 10.74 -7.41 -2.11
N PHE A 60 10.28 -7.63 -0.88
CA PHE A 60 8.86 -7.76 -0.57
C PHE A 60 8.25 -6.39 -0.31
N TYR A 61 7.18 -6.06 -1.04
CA TYR A 61 6.42 -4.86 -0.75
C TYR A 61 4.92 -5.14 -0.65
N GLY A 62 4.23 -4.37 0.17
CA GLY A 62 2.79 -4.53 0.42
C GLY A 62 2.40 -3.99 1.79
N PRO A 63 1.11 -3.96 2.14
CA PRO A 63 0.61 -3.44 3.41
C PRO A 63 1.22 -4.12 4.63
N SER A 64 0.99 -3.56 5.84
CA SER A 64 1.33 -4.24 7.09
C SER A 64 0.52 -5.54 7.25
N GLY A 65 0.99 -6.47 8.08
CA GLY A 65 0.27 -7.70 8.43
C GLY A 65 0.02 -8.72 7.33
N VAL A 66 0.51 -8.51 6.10
CA VAL A 66 0.33 -9.46 4.97
C VAL A 66 1.33 -10.63 4.97
N GLY A 67 2.28 -10.65 5.91
CA GLY A 67 3.21 -11.77 6.08
C GLY A 67 4.60 -11.56 5.46
N LYS A 68 5.06 -10.34 5.12
CA LYS A 68 6.41 -10.08 4.55
C LYS A 68 7.54 -10.69 5.41
N THR A 69 7.57 -10.33 6.68
CA THR A 69 8.56 -10.84 7.65
C THR A 69 8.42 -12.35 7.87
N THR A 70 7.17 -12.83 7.92
CA THR A 70 6.86 -14.26 8.05
C THR A 70 7.38 -15.05 6.87
N LEU A 71 7.13 -14.60 5.64
CA LEU A 71 7.61 -15.27 4.43
C LEU A 71 9.14 -15.32 4.39
N ALA A 72 9.82 -14.25 4.80
CA ALA A 72 11.28 -14.25 4.88
C ALA A 72 11.82 -15.28 5.88
N HIS A 73 11.17 -15.43 7.04
CA HIS A 73 11.52 -16.46 8.02
C HIS A 73 11.29 -17.88 7.49
N VAL A 74 10.14 -18.12 6.85
CA VAL A 74 9.82 -19.43 6.26
C VAL A 74 10.83 -19.79 5.17
N ILE A 75 11.18 -18.83 4.31
CA ILE A 75 12.22 -19.02 3.30
C ILE A 75 13.56 -19.46 3.95
N ALA A 76 13.94 -18.80 5.03
CA ALA A 76 15.17 -19.13 5.72
C ALA A 76 15.13 -20.52 6.37
N ASN A 77 13.96 -20.94 6.88
CA ASN A 77 13.78 -22.28 7.47
C ASN A 77 13.82 -23.40 6.43
N GLU A 78 13.26 -23.14 5.23
CA GLU A 78 13.19 -24.09 4.12
C GLU A 78 14.53 -24.17 3.33
N THR A 79 15.48 -23.29 3.61
CA THR A 79 16.78 -23.26 2.94
C THR A 79 17.90 -23.50 3.93
N ASP A 80 19.03 -24.07 3.48
CA ASP A 80 20.22 -24.26 4.34
C ASP A 80 21.03 -22.96 4.45
N SER A 81 20.37 -21.88 4.86
CA SER A 81 20.97 -20.56 4.96
C SER A 81 20.92 -20.02 6.39
N ARG A 82 21.98 -19.32 6.78
CA ARG A 82 21.98 -18.54 8.04
C ARG A 82 21.06 -17.34 7.88
N PHE A 83 20.10 -17.15 8.79
CA PHE A 83 19.19 -16.01 8.79
C PHE A 83 19.65 -14.93 9.76
N VAL A 84 19.78 -13.70 9.25
CA VAL A 84 20.13 -12.53 10.06
C VAL A 84 19.14 -11.43 9.77
N THR A 85 18.53 -10.88 10.82
CA THR A 85 17.54 -9.80 10.70
C THR A 85 18.16 -8.48 11.13
N LEU A 86 17.97 -7.43 10.34
CA LEU A 86 18.23 -6.05 10.68
C LEU A 86 16.95 -5.22 10.56
N ASN A 87 16.75 -4.34 11.52
CA ASN A 87 15.69 -3.35 11.44
C ASN A 87 16.29 -2.03 10.95
N ALA A 88 15.85 -1.55 9.80
CA ALA A 88 16.41 -0.33 9.19
C ALA A 88 16.18 0.95 10.00
N VAL A 89 15.24 0.94 10.96
CA VAL A 89 15.00 2.09 11.86
C VAL A 89 16.13 2.23 12.90
N THR A 90 16.68 1.10 13.39
CA THR A 90 17.67 1.08 14.47
C THR A 90 19.09 0.78 14.00
N ALA A 91 19.24 0.07 12.87
CA ALA A 91 20.52 -0.40 12.38
C ALA A 91 21.34 0.72 11.72
N GLY A 92 22.58 0.89 12.21
CA GLY A 92 23.56 1.79 11.61
C GLY A 92 24.50 1.11 10.60
N THR A 93 25.26 1.90 9.84
CA THR A 93 26.24 1.39 8.87
C THR A 93 27.30 0.46 9.52
N ALA A 94 27.65 0.70 10.79
CA ALA A 94 28.61 -0.13 11.51
C ALA A 94 28.05 -1.54 11.79
N GLU A 95 26.78 -1.65 12.14
CA GLU A 95 26.11 -2.92 12.37
C GLU A 95 25.96 -3.70 11.05
N LEU A 96 25.58 -3.01 9.98
CA LEU A 96 25.50 -3.59 8.65
C LEU A 96 26.83 -4.22 8.23
N ARG A 97 27.96 -3.50 8.43
CA ARG A 97 29.30 -4.02 8.14
C ARG A 97 29.68 -5.23 8.99
N LYS A 98 29.27 -5.28 10.26
CA LYS A 98 29.50 -6.46 11.12
C LYS A 98 28.76 -7.69 10.59
N VAL A 99 27.51 -7.52 10.17
CA VAL A 99 26.72 -8.61 9.59
C VAL A 99 27.35 -9.12 8.30
N ILE A 100 27.80 -8.21 7.44
CA ILE A 100 28.48 -8.56 6.18
C ILE A 100 29.78 -9.33 6.45
N ALA A 101 30.62 -8.88 7.38
CA ALA A 101 31.84 -9.58 7.76
C ALA A 101 31.54 -10.99 8.28
N ALA A 102 30.52 -11.14 9.14
CA ALA A 102 30.07 -12.43 9.63
C ALA A 102 29.49 -13.33 8.52
N ALA A 103 28.92 -12.75 7.47
CA ALA A 103 28.44 -13.52 6.30
C ALA A 103 29.63 -14.01 5.45
N GLN A 104 30.66 -13.20 5.27
CA GLN A 104 31.90 -13.61 4.60
C GLN A 104 32.59 -14.77 5.35
N ASP A 105 32.70 -14.68 6.67
CA ASP A 105 33.26 -15.75 7.50
C ASP A 105 32.40 -17.03 7.39
N ALA A 106 31.06 -16.92 7.36
CA ALA A 106 30.18 -18.07 7.22
C ALA A 106 30.38 -18.81 5.89
N ILE A 107 30.60 -18.10 4.79
CA ILE A 107 30.92 -18.71 3.50
C ILE A 107 32.29 -19.37 3.52
N HIS A 108 33.31 -18.66 4.00
CA HIS A 108 34.70 -19.14 3.95
C HIS A 108 34.95 -20.32 4.89
N LEU A 109 34.38 -20.30 6.10
CA LEU A 109 34.65 -21.33 7.12
C LEU A 109 33.65 -22.49 7.08
N TYR A 110 32.40 -22.21 6.68
CA TYR A 110 31.31 -23.20 6.82
C TYR A 110 30.58 -23.50 5.51
N GLN A 111 30.95 -22.84 4.41
CA GLN A 111 30.27 -22.91 3.11
C GLN A 111 28.75 -22.63 3.21
N LYS A 112 28.36 -21.81 4.19
CA LYS A 112 26.99 -21.50 4.52
C LYS A 112 26.60 -20.11 4.02
N ARG A 113 25.53 -20.04 3.22
CA ARG A 113 25.01 -18.76 2.72
C ARG A 113 24.30 -18.01 3.84
N THR A 114 24.27 -16.69 3.74
CA THR A 114 23.57 -15.83 4.69
C THR A 114 22.42 -15.11 3.98
N ILE A 115 21.20 -15.30 4.48
CA ILE A 115 20.05 -14.48 4.14
C ILE A 115 20.06 -13.29 5.11
N LEU A 116 20.23 -12.10 4.57
CA LEU A 116 20.10 -10.85 5.30
C LEU A 116 18.71 -10.29 5.08
N PHE A 117 17.86 -10.36 6.10
CA PHE A 117 16.54 -9.75 6.10
C PHE A 117 16.60 -8.33 6.65
N ILE A 118 16.14 -7.35 5.86
CA ILE A 118 16.05 -5.95 6.27
C ILE A 118 14.58 -5.53 6.26
N ASP A 119 14.04 -5.36 7.47
CA ASP A 119 12.66 -4.85 7.62
C ASP A 119 12.67 -3.32 7.46
N GLU A 120 11.63 -2.80 6.78
CA GLU A 120 11.44 -1.39 6.45
C GLU A 120 12.66 -0.78 5.72
N ILE A 121 13.19 -1.49 4.70
CA ILE A 121 14.42 -1.11 3.98
C ILE A 121 14.39 0.33 3.43
N HIS A 122 13.21 0.91 3.20
CA HIS A 122 13.04 2.30 2.78
C HIS A 122 13.54 3.32 3.82
N ARG A 123 13.73 2.90 5.07
CA ARG A 123 14.33 3.73 6.14
C ARG A 123 15.83 3.87 6.02
N PHE A 124 16.49 3.00 5.27
CA PHE A 124 17.90 3.17 4.97
C PHE A 124 18.13 4.34 4.01
N ASN A 125 19.06 5.22 4.34
CA ASN A 125 19.50 6.26 3.42
C ASN A 125 20.29 5.67 2.24
N LYS A 126 20.52 6.47 1.20
CA LYS A 126 21.23 6.03 -0.01
C LYS A 126 22.60 5.41 0.28
N SER A 127 23.37 6.01 1.19
CA SER A 127 24.70 5.48 1.54
C SER A 127 24.64 4.12 2.24
N GLN A 128 23.61 3.86 3.05
CA GLN A 128 23.42 2.55 3.68
C GLN A 128 22.99 1.50 2.64
N GLN A 129 22.12 1.87 1.70
CA GLN A 129 21.74 0.99 0.59
C GLN A 129 22.93 0.68 -0.34
N ASP A 130 23.79 1.67 -0.59
CA ASP A 130 25.00 1.49 -1.42
C ASP A 130 26.03 0.53 -0.80
N VAL A 131 26.12 0.48 0.52
CA VAL A 131 27.01 -0.49 1.23
C VAL A 131 26.63 -1.94 0.91
N LEU A 132 25.36 -2.22 0.62
CA LEU A 132 24.87 -3.58 0.31
C LEU A 132 25.24 -4.03 -1.11
N LEU A 133 25.42 -3.09 -2.05
CA LEU A 133 25.56 -3.39 -3.48
C LEU A 133 26.64 -4.44 -3.80
N PRO A 134 27.90 -4.30 -3.36
CA PRO A 134 28.95 -5.26 -3.69
C PRO A 134 28.61 -6.69 -3.22
N TYR A 135 28.04 -6.81 -2.04
CA TYR A 135 27.78 -8.09 -1.36
C TYR A 135 26.52 -8.80 -1.84
N VAL A 136 25.58 -8.06 -2.41
CA VAL A 136 24.43 -8.60 -3.13
C VAL A 136 24.86 -9.05 -4.53
N GLU A 137 25.79 -8.34 -5.15
CA GLU A 137 26.30 -8.59 -6.50
C GLU A 137 27.19 -9.83 -6.55
N ASP A 138 28.08 -9.99 -5.58
CA ASP A 138 29.00 -11.14 -5.47
C ASP A 138 28.38 -12.38 -4.79
N GLY A 139 27.14 -12.26 -4.27
CA GLY A 139 26.44 -13.33 -3.59
C GLY A 139 26.89 -13.62 -2.15
N THR A 140 27.70 -12.74 -1.55
CA THR A 140 28.10 -12.83 -0.14
C THR A 140 26.86 -12.86 0.77
N VAL A 141 25.84 -12.09 0.43
CA VAL A 141 24.55 -12.12 1.10
C VAL A 141 23.41 -12.27 0.10
N ILE A 142 22.41 -13.07 0.46
CA ILE A 142 21.09 -13.06 -0.19
C ILE A 142 20.27 -12.01 0.55
N LEU A 143 20.01 -10.86 -0.08
CA LEU A 143 19.23 -9.81 0.53
C LEU A 143 17.74 -10.08 0.36
N ILE A 144 17.00 -10.08 1.47
CA ILE A 144 15.54 -10.02 1.45
C ILE A 144 15.11 -8.71 2.12
N GLY A 145 14.76 -7.70 1.33
CA GLY A 145 14.19 -6.45 1.83
C GLY A 145 12.68 -6.55 2.03
N ALA A 146 12.15 -5.86 3.03
CA ALA A 146 10.70 -5.68 3.19
C ALA A 146 10.37 -4.18 3.29
N THR A 147 9.26 -3.76 2.70
CA THR A 147 8.77 -2.37 2.77
C THR A 147 7.25 -2.30 2.63
N THR A 148 6.66 -1.28 3.26
CA THR A 148 5.26 -0.90 3.04
C THR A 148 5.11 0.14 1.94
N GLU A 149 6.20 0.82 1.57
CA GLU A 149 6.24 1.89 0.58
C GLU A 149 6.52 1.36 -0.83
N ASN A 150 6.24 2.18 -1.85
CA ASN A 150 6.52 1.80 -3.23
C ASN A 150 8.05 1.73 -3.48
N PRO A 151 8.60 0.54 -3.74
CA PRO A 151 10.05 0.34 -3.84
C PRO A 151 10.71 1.12 -4.97
N TYR A 152 9.98 1.47 -6.01
CA TYR A 152 10.51 2.21 -7.15
C TYR A 152 10.83 3.69 -6.85
N PHE A 153 10.30 4.21 -5.72
CA PHE A 153 10.60 5.56 -5.25
C PHE A 153 11.62 5.57 -4.12
N GLU A 154 11.60 4.55 -3.27
CA GLU A 154 12.31 4.53 -2.00
C GLU A 154 13.64 3.77 -2.04
N VAL A 155 13.76 2.76 -2.89
CA VAL A 155 14.98 1.98 -3.03
C VAL A 155 15.80 2.51 -4.20
N ASN A 156 17.12 2.68 -3.99
CA ASN A 156 17.98 3.20 -5.05
C ASN A 156 18.01 2.25 -6.26
N ARG A 157 18.07 2.82 -7.47
CA ARG A 157 18.02 2.06 -8.72
C ARG A 157 19.09 0.98 -8.84
N PRO A 158 20.35 1.21 -8.46
CA PRO A 158 21.37 0.17 -8.50
C PRO A 158 21.04 -1.05 -7.64
N LEU A 159 20.51 -0.87 -6.43
CA LEU A 159 20.08 -1.98 -5.58
C LEU A 159 18.84 -2.65 -6.14
N LEU A 160 17.84 -1.87 -6.56
CA LEU A 160 16.59 -2.38 -7.11
C LEU A 160 16.80 -3.26 -8.36
N SER A 161 17.80 -2.93 -9.21
CA SER A 161 18.12 -3.73 -10.40
C SER A 161 18.67 -5.13 -10.08
N ARG A 162 19.11 -5.37 -8.86
CA ARG A 162 19.66 -6.65 -8.37
C ARG A 162 18.67 -7.44 -7.50
N LEU A 163 17.52 -6.84 -7.21
CA LEU A 163 16.46 -7.46 -6.41
C LEU A 163 15.29 -7.85 -7.29
N ARG A 164 14.73 -9.02 -7.03
CA ARG A 164 13.43 -9.37 -7.60
C ARG A 164 12.33 -8.79 -6.72
N VAL A 165 11.59 -7.83 -7.25
CA VAL A 165 10.47 -7.21 -6.56
C VAL A 165 9.27 -8.15 -6.56
N ILE A 166 8.72 -8.42 -5.39
CA ILE A 166 7.55 -9.27 -5.17
C ILE A 166 6.51 -8.49 -4.37
N GLN A 167 5.35 -8.33 -4.97
CA GLN A 167 4.20 -7.69 -4.31
C GLN A 167 3.40 -8.74 -3.53
N LEU A 168 3.27 -8.54 -2.21
CA LEU A 168 2.33 -9.27 -1.39
C LEU A 168 0.99 -8.54 -1.40
N LYS A 169 -0.07 -9.28 -1.70
CA LYS A 169 -1.44 -8.75 -1.72
C LYS A 169 -2.00 -8.66 -0.30
N PRO A 170 -2.94 -7.72 -0.03
CA PRO A 170 -3.72 -7.74 1.20
C PRO A 170 -4.38 -9.12 1.38
N LEU A 171 -4.42 -9.60 2.63
CA LEU A 171 -5.08 -10.88 2.92
C LEU A 171 -6.58 -10.76 2.64
N SER A 172 -7.19 -11.85 2.17
CA SER A 172 -8.65 -11.93 2.11
C SER A 172 -9.24 -12.12 3.52
N GLU A 173 -10.50 -11.76 3.72
CA GLU A 173 -11.21 -12.05 4.97
C GLU A 173 -11.13 -13.55 5.31
N GLN A 174 -11.28 -14.41 4.31
CA GLN A 174 -11.17 -15.86 4.46
C GLN A 174 -9.78 -16.32 4.90
N ALA A 175 -8.72 -15.71 4.38
CA ALA A 175 -7.35 -16.01 4.80
C ALA A 175 -7.11 -15.63 6.26
N VAL A 176 -7.58 -14.44 6.69
CA VAL A 176 -7.49 -14.03 8.09
C VAL A 176 -8.32 -14.97 8.99
N MET A 177 -9.55 -15.30 8.60
CA MET A 177 -10.37 -16.28 9.33
C MET A 177 -9.66 -17.65 9.49
N ALA A 178 -8.97 -18.12 8.45
CA ALA A 178 -8.20 -19.36 8.53
C ALA A 178 -7.06 -19.27 9.54
N VAL A 179 -6.33 -18.14 9.57
CA VAL A 179 -5.29 -17.87 10.58
C VAL A 179 -5.88 -17.86 12.00
N LEU A 180 -7.00 -17.18 12.20
CA LEU A 180 -7.68 -17.12 13.52
C LEU A 180 -8.20 -18.47 13.96
N ARG A 181 -8.76 -19.27 13.04
CA ARG A 181 -9.24 -20.62 13.32
C ARG A 181 -8.09 -21.54 13.73
N ARG A 182 -6.96 -21.47 13.01
CA ARG A 182 -5.75 -22.21 13.38
C ARG A 182 -5.29 -21.84 14.79
N ALA A 183 -5.27 -20.55 15.12
CA ALA A 183 -4.88 -20.07 16.45
C ALA A 183 -5.81 -20.57 17.58
N LEU A 184 -7.11 -20.73 17.32
CA LEU A 184 -8.06 -21.29 18.29
C LEU A 184 -7.94 -22.81 18.45
N THR A 185 -7.45 -23.53 17.45
CA THR A 185 -7.37 -25.01 17.47
C THR A 185 -5.99 -25.54 17.88
N ASP A 186 -4.94 -24.77 17.63
CA ASP A 186 -3.57 -25.14 17.97
C ASP A 186 -3.39 -25.13 19.50
N LYS A 187 -3.05 -26.30 20.07
CA LYS A 187 -2.88 -26.47 21.52
C LYS A 187 -1.48 -26.13 22.01
N GLU A 188 -0.49 -26.10 21.13
CA GLU A 188 0.91 -25.88 21.50
C GLU A 188 1.30 -24.40 21.37
N LYS A 189 0.96 -23.79 20.24
CA LYS A 189 1.34 -22.40 19.91
C LYS A 189 0.17 -21.42 20.04
N GLY A 190 -1.05 -21.94 19.92
CA GLY A 190 -2.28 -21.18 19.92
C GLY A 190 -3.00 -21.09 21.27
N LEU A 191 -4.30 -20.96 21.16
CA LEU A 191 -5.25 -20.87 22.28
C LEU A 191 -6.07 -22.14 22.47
N GLY A 192 -5.76 -23.21 21.72
CA GLY A 192 -6.53 -24.47 21.74
C GLY A 192 -6.60 -25.14 23.11
N ALA A 193 -5.62 -24.91 23.98
CA ALA A 193 -5.64 -25.41 25.36
C ALA A 193 -6.76 -24.80 26.22
N LEU A 194 -7.27 -23.60 25.85
CA LEU A 194 -8.38 -22.94 26.54
C LEU A 194 -9.76 -23.57 26.22
N GLY A 195 -9.85 -24.39 25.17
CA GLY A 195 -11.11 -25.02 24.73
C GLY A 195 -12.17 -24.02 24.25
N ILE A 196 -11.80 -22.77 23.99
CA ILE A 196 -12.69 -21.73 23.50
C ILE A 196 -13.02 -21.97 22.03
N THR A 197 -14.28 -21.78 21.65
CA THR A 197 -14.74 -21.94 20.27
C THR A 197 -15.34 -20.65 19.73
N ALA A 198 -15.35 -20.52 18.39
CA ALA A 198 -15.99 -19.41 17.70
C ALA A 198 -16.76 -19.91 16.48
N SER A 199 -17.90 -19.31 16.17
CA SER A 199 -18.59 -19.49 14.91
C SER A 199 -17.85 -18.81 13.76
N ASP A 200 -18.13 -19.20 12.51
CA ASP A 200 -17.59 -18.54 11.33
C ASP A 200 -17.97 -17.05 11.26
N GLU A 201 -19.16 -16.71 11.77
CA GLU A 201 -19.63 -15.34 11.90
C GLU A 201 -18.73 -14.50 12.84
N MET A 202 -18.35 -15.07 13.99
CA MET A 202 -17.49 -14.38 14.96
C MET A 202 -16.06 -14.25 14.42
N LEU A 203 -15.53 -15.29 13.78
CA LEU A 203 -14.24 -15.22 13.10
C LEU A 203 -14.24 -14.19 11.97
N GLY A 204 -15.30 -14.12 11.17
CA GLY A 204 -15.48 -13.11 10.12
C GLY A 204 -15.54 -11.69 10.70
N THR A 205 -16.21 -11.51 11.84
CA THR A 205 -16.25 -10.23 12.55
C THR A 205 -14.85 -9.80 13.00
N LEU A 206 -14.09 -10.70 13.62
CA LEU A 206 -12.71 -10.44 14.02
C LEU A 206 -11.80 -10.14 12.82
N ALA A 207 -11.98 -10.88 11.71
CA ALA A 207 -11.21 -10.66 10.49
C ALA A 207 -11.50 -9.28 9.84
N ARG A 208 -12.73 -8.83 9.87
CA ARG A 208 -13.11 -7.48 9.41
C ARG A 208 -12.54 -6.38 10.30
N LEU A 209 -12.62 -6.54 11.63
CA LEU A 209 -12.02 -5.61 12.59
C LEU A 209 -10.49 -5.54 12.46
N ALA A 210 -9.87 -6.61 12.00
CA ALA A 210 -8.43 -6.68 11.74
C ALA A 210 -8.00 -5.95 10.44
N ASP A 211 -8.93 -5.47 9.62
CA ASP A 211 -8.65 -4.79 8.35
C ASP A 211 -7.59 -5.50 7.48
N ARG A 212 -7.77 -6.82 7.31
CA ARG A 212 -6.87 -7.68 6.50
C ARG A 212 -5.44 -7.81 7.04
N ASP A 213 -5.19 -7.39 8.27
CA ASP A 213 -3.91 -7.55 8.98
C ASP A 213 -4.01 -8.74 9.95
N ALA A 214 -3.29 -9.84 9.65
CA ALA A 214 -3.33 -11.06 10.46
C ALA A 214 -2.77 -10.83 11.87
N ARG A 215 -1.81 -9.90 12.06
CA ARG A 215 -1.23 -9.58 13.36
C ARG A 215 -2.27 -8.89 14.26
N VAL A 216 -2.99 -7.91 13.70
CA VAL A 216 -4.09 -7.24 14.40
C VAL A 216 -5.18 -8.24 14.75
N GLY A 217 -5.55 -9.14 13.82
CA GLY A 217 -6.54 -10.18 14.06
C GLY A 217 -6.17 -11.14 15.19
N LEU A 218 -4.92 -11.60 15.22
CA LEU A 218 -4.43 -12.49 16.28
C LEU A 218 -4.37 -11.79 17.64
N ASN A 219 -3.92 -10.54 17.69
CA ASN A 219 -3.91 -9.76 18.93
C ASN A 219 -5.33 -9.53 19.47
N LEU A 220 -6.27 -9.22 18.57
CA LEU A 220 -7.68 -9.04 18.95
C LEU A 220 -8.29 -10.35 19.46
N LEU A 221 -8.01 -11.47 18.78
CA LEU A 221 -8.46 -12.80 19.21
C LEU A 221 -7.92 -13.16 20.61
N GLU A 222 -6.62 -12.91 20.86
CA GLU A 222 -5.98 -13.15 22.14
C GLU A 222 -6.69 -12.39 23.26
N GLN A 223 -6.95 -11.08 23.05
CA GLN A 223 -7.66 -10.24 23.99
C GLN A 223 -9.11 -10.70 24.24
N VAL A 224 -9.83 -11.10 23.18
CA VAL A 224 -11.19 -11.63 23.30
C VAL A 224 -11.20 -12.92 24.11
N CYS A 225 -10.24 -13.82 23.90
CA CYS A 225 -10.13 -15.05 24.67
C CYS A 225 -9.78 -14.82 26.16
N MET A 226 -9.19 -13.67 26.52
CA MET A 226 -8.97 -13.31 27.94
C MET A 226 -10.25 -12.96 28.70
N VAL A 227 -11.31 -12.53 28.00
CA VAL A 227 -12.59 -12.18 28.61
C VAL A 227 -13.65 -13.27 28.50
N VAL A 228 -13.38 -14.32 27.73
CA VAL A 228 -14.25 -15.49 27.58
C VAL A 228 -13.81 -16.59 28.54
N PRO A 229 -14.71 -17.21 29.31
CA PRO A 229 -14.37 -18.34 30.20
C PRO A 229 -13.80 -19.52 29.40
N ALA A 230 -12.87 -20.28 30.02
CA ALA A 230 -12.33 -21.51 29.40
C ALA A 230 -13.48 -22.47 29.06
N GLY A 231 -13.40 -23.08 27.86
CA GLY A 231 -14.46 -23.92 27.30
C GLY A 231 -15.68 -23.16 26.77
N GLY A 232 -15.68 -21.84 26.83
CA GLY A 232 -16.79 -20.99 26.38
C GLY A 232 -16.80 -20.74 24.88
N HIS A 233 -17.73 -19.86 24.46
CA HIS A 233 -17.89 -19.45 23.07
C HIS A 233 -17.64 -17.95 22.94
N ILE A 234 -16.94 -17.55 21.86
CA ILE A 234 -16.78 -16.13 21.49
C ILE A 234 -18.15 -15.61 21.04
N THR A 235 -18.59 -14.51 21.66
CA THR A 235 -19.85 -13.83 21.35
C THR A 235 -19.60 -12.40 20.86
N HIS A 236 -20.61 -11.78 20.26
CA HIS A 236 -20.54 -10.35 19.89
C HIS A 236 -20.21 -9.47 21.09
N ASP A 237 -20.84 -9.71 22.25
CA ASP A 237 -20.56 -8.95 23.49
C ASP A 237 -19.10 -9.04 23.93
N ALA A 238 -18.46 -10.21 23.77
CA ALA A 238 -17.05 -10.37 24.10
C ALA A 238 -16.15 -9.56 23.15
N ILE A 239 -16.49 -9.56 21.86
CA ILE A 239 -15.77 -8.78 20.85
C ILE A 239 -15.96 -7.27 21.10
N GLU A 240 -17.19 -6.81 21.37
CA GLU A 240 -17.49 -5.41 21.65
C GLU A 240 -16.77 -4.88 22.89
N LYS A 241 -16.69 -5.68 23.94
CA LYS A 241 -15.95 -5.31 25.17
C LYS A 241 -14.48 -5.04 24.90
N VAL A 242 -13.88 -5.79 23.98
CA VAL A 242 -12.47 -5.65 23.63
C VAL A 242 -12.27 -4.57 22.59
N ALA A 243 -13.12 -4.49 21.56
CA ALA A 243 -13.04 -3.50 20.51
C ALA A 243 -13.36 -2.06 20.97
N GLY A 244 -14.02 -1.89 22.13
CA GLY A 244 -14.33 -0.58 22.73
C GLY A 244 -15.44 0.21 22.02
N HIS A 245 -16.15 -0.39 21.06
CA HIS A 245 -17.28 0.21 20.35
C HIS A 245 -18.24 -0.88 19.90
N LYS A 246 -19.51 -0.52 19.65
CA LYS A 246 -20.50 -1.45 19.12
C LYS A 246 -20.06 -2.00 17.78
N VAL A 247 -19.90 -3.31 17.72
CA VAL A 247 -19.65 -4.01 16.45
C VAL A 247 -21.01 -4.21 15.78
N TYR A 248 -21.37 -3.29 14.91
CA TYR A 248 -22.56 -3.49 14.08
C TYR A 248 -22.37 -4.74 13.24
N THR A 249 -23.37 -5.62 13.27
CA THR A 249 -23.52 -6.71 12.30
C THR A 249 -23.69 -6.09 10.91
N TYR A 250 -22.58 -5.75 10.28
CA TYR A 250 -22.61 -5.44 8.85
C TYR A 250 -23.01 -6.73 8.14
N ASP A 251 -24.09 -6.61 7.40
CA ASP A 251 -24.72 -7.69 6.66
C ASP A 251 -23.70 -8.50 5.85
N LYS A 252 -23.88 -9.81 5.81
CA LYS A 252 -23.00 -10.92 5.39
C LYS A 252 -22.30 -10.85 4.03
N LYS A 253 -22.29 -9.69 3.35
CA LYS A 253 -21.62 -9.51 2.06
C LYS A 253 -20.80 -8.24 2.11
N GLY A 254 -19.52 -8.31 1.74
CA GLY A 254 -18.63 -7.16 1.53
C GLY A 254 -19.20 -6.09 0.58
N ASP A 255 -20.34 -6.33 -0.04
CA ASP A 255 -21.12 -5.41 -0.87
C ASP A 255 -21.62 -4.20 -0.07
N ALA A 256 -22.06 -4.35 1.19
CA ALA A 256 -22.64 -3.24 1.97
C ALA A 256 -21.65 -2.13 2.31
N HIS A 257 -20.36 -2.45 2.51
CA HIS A 257 -19.31 -1.44 2.67
C HIS A 257 -19.06 -0.70 1.36
N TYR A 258 -18.88 -1.44 0.25
CA TYR A 258 -18.70 -0.85 -1.08
C TYR A 258 -19.93 -0.05 -1.51
N ASP A 259 -21.14 -0.50 -1.16
CA ASP A 259 -22.38 0.21 -1.41
C ASP A 259 -22.43 1.53 -0.63
N THR A 260 -22.03 1.55 0.64
CA THR A 260 -21.97 2.77 1.47
C THR A 260 -20.96 3.76 0.92
N VAL A 261 -19.76 3.30 0.55
CA VAL A 261 -18.74 4.14 -0.08
C VAL A 261 -19.21 4.67 -1.45
N SER A 262 -19.84 3.82 -2.24
CA SER A 262 -20.41 4.20 -3.54
C SER A 262 -21.53 5.22 -3.38
N ALA A 263 -22.41 5.04 -2.39
CA ALA A 263 -23.48 5.98 -2.06
C ALA A 263 -22.93 7.32 -1.58
N PHE A 264 -21.87 7.33 -0.74
CA PHE A 264 -21.17 8.53 -0.30
C PHE A 264 -20.65 9.35 -1.50
N ILE A 265 -19.90 8.71 -2.40
CA ILE A 265 -19.36 9.37 -3.60
C ILE A 265 -20.51 9.87 -4.50
N LYS A 266 -21.52 9.05 -4.76
CA LYS A 266 -22.67 9.40 -5.60
C LYS A 266 -23.49 10.54 -5.02
N SER A 267 -23.59 10.65 -3.68
CA SER A 267 -24.29 11.75 -3.02
C SER A 267 -23.54 13.07 -3.21
N MET A 268 -22.20 13.10 -3.03
CA MET A 268 -21.40 14.30 -3.33
C MET A 268 -21.48 14.68 -4.81
N ARG A 269 -21.38 13.71 -5.71
CA ARG A 269 -21.54 13.89 -7.17
C ARG A 269 -22.92 14.43 -7.53
N GLY A 270 -23.95 13.92 -6.88
CA GLY A 270 -25.35 14.31 -7.06
C GLY A 270 -25.74 15.61 -6.36
N SER A 271 -24.80 16.28 -5.67
CA SER A 271 -25.02 17.54 -4.94
C SER A 271 -26.04 17.43 -3.79
N ASP A 272 -26.03 16.28 -3.09
CA ASP A 272 -26.82 16.07 -1.89
C ASP A 272 -25.90 16.00 -0.64
N PRO A 273 -25.71 17.13 0.07
CA PRO A 273 -24.84 17.16 1.24
C PRO A 273 -25.40 16.34 2.42
N ASP A 274 -26.72 16.26 2.58
CA ASP A 274 -27.32 15.51 3.70
C ASP A 274 -27.12 14.01 3.53
N ALA A 275 -27.33 13.48 2.34
CA ALA A 275 -27.05 12.09 2.02
C ALA A 275 -25.54 11.80 2.13
N ALA A 276 -24.67 12.69 1.66
CA ALA A 276 -23.23 12.54 1.79
C ALA A 276 -22.78 12.46 3.25
N LEU A 277 -23.28 13.36 4.11
CA LEU A 277 -23.02 13.32 5.55
C LEU A 277 -23.57 12.05 6.21
N HIS A 278 -24.76 11.61 5.83
CA HIS A 278 -25.35 10.37 6.34
C HIS A 278 -24.45 9.16 6.03
N TYR A 279 -24.02 8.99 4.78
CA TYR A 279 -23.14 7.88 4.41
C TYR A 279 -21.74 8.00 5.02
N MET A 280 -21.21 9.21 5.18
CA MET A 280 -19.97 9.43 5.92
C MET A 280 -20.13 9.00 7.38
N ALA A 281 -21.23 9.40 8.05
CA ALA A 281 -21.50 9.01 9.42
C ALA A 281 -21.60 7.48 9.59
N ARG A 282 -22.23 6.78 8.63
CA ARG A 282 -22.23 5.31 8.62
C ARG A 282 -20.85 4.70 8.50
N MET A 283 -19.96 5.28 7.68
CA MET A 283 -18.57 4.82 7.58
C MET A 283 -17.79 5.07 8.87
N ILE A 284 -17.97 6.22 9.50
CA ILE A 284 -17.33 6.56 10.79
C ILE A 284 -17.81 5.59 11.89
N ASP A 285 -19.10 5.37 11.98
CA ASP A 285 -19.72 4.49 12.98
C ASP A 285 -19.31 3.02 12.78
N ALA A 286 -19.06 2.62 11.53
CA ALA A 286 -18.50 1.32 11.17
C ALA A 286 -16.98 1.20 11.44
N GLY A 287 -16.32 2.23 11.99
CA GLY A 287 -14.90 2.22 12.32
C GLY A 287 -13.96 2.49 11.13
N GLU A 288 -14.46 3.07 10.04
CA GLU A 288 -13.63 3.39 8.88
C GLU A 288 -12.53 4.39 9.22
N GLN A 289 -11.36 4.18 8.63
CA GLN A 289 -10.21 5.05 8.87
C GLN A 289 -10.42 6.46 8.30
N PRO A 290 -10.04 7.53 9.03
CA PRO A 290 -10.17 8.90 8.55
C PRO A 290 -9.51 9.13 7.20
N SER A 291 -8.34 8.54 6.99
CA SER A 291 -7.56 8.64 5.75
C SER A 291 -8.27 7.98 4.55
N PHE A 292 -9.07 6.95 4.77
CA PHE A 292 -9.85 6.33 3.71
C PHE A 292 -10.96 7.26 3.22
N ILE A 293 -11.74 7.84 4.15
CA ILE A 293 -12.82 8.78 3.83
C ILE A 293 -12.25 10.02 3.14
N ALA A 294 -11.16 10.58 3.67
CA ALA A 294 -10.46 11.73 3.11
C ALA A 294 -9.99 11.48 1.67
N ARG A 295 -9.45 10.30 1.38
CA ARG A 295 -9.01 9.91 0.04
C ARG A 295 -10.17 9.91 -0.97
N ARG A 296 -11.34 9.40 -0.58
CA ARG A 296 -12.55 9.42 -1.45
C ARG A 296 -13.03 10.84 -1.70
N LEU A 297 -12.98 11.69 -0.68
CA LEU A 297 -13.32 13.10 -0.79
C LEU A 297 -12.39 13.85 -1.78
N VAL A 298 -11.06 13.67 -1.66
CA VAL A 298 -10.07 14.29 -2.57
C VAL A 298 -10.28 13.84 -4.02
N ILE A 299 -10.53 12.55 -4.23
CA ILE A 299 -10.82 12.02 -5.57
C ILE A 299 -12.09 12.65 -6.13
N CYS A 300 -13.18 12.70 -5.36
CA CYS A 300 -14.46 13.31 -5.80
C CYS A 300 -14.30 14.81 -6.11
N ALA A 301 -13.53 15.54 -5.32
CA ALA A 301 -13.22 16.95 -5.57
C ALA A 301 -12.50 17.16 -6.91
N ALA A 302 -11.57 16.27 -7.28
CA ALA A 302 -10.84 16.36 -8.54
C ALA A 302 -11.64 15.82 -9.74
N GLU A 303 -12.37 14.71 -9.57
CA GLU A 303 -13.09 13.99 -10.62
C GLU A 303 -14.42 14.66 -10.98
N ASP A 304 -15.22 15.02 -9.95
CA ASP A 304 -16.60 15.44 -10.14
C ASP A 304 -16.78 16.97 -10.09
N VAL A 305 -16.02 17.68 -9.24
CA VAL A 305 -16.04 19.16 -9.19
C VAL A 305 -15.03 19.73 -10.18
N GLY A 306 -13.79 19.27 -10.15
CA GLY A 306 -12.75 19.60 -11.11
C GLY A 306 -12.60 21.11 -11.34
N LEU A 307 -12.61 21.51 -12.61
CA LEU A 307 -12.40 22.89 -13.03
C LEU A 307 -13.63 23.81 -12.79
N ALA A 308 -14.78 23.25 -12.46
CA ALA A 308 -15.95 24.06 -12.12
C ALA A 308 -15.73 24.86 -10.83
N ASP A 309 -14.99 24.28 -9.87
CA ASP A 309 -14.51 24.97 -8.67
C ASP A 309 -13.19 24.37 -8.17
N PRO A 310 -12.04 24.87 -8.62
CA PRO A 310 -10.72 24.37 -8.22
C PRO A 310 -10.45 24.45 -6.71
N GLN A 311 -11.17 25.26 -5.96
CA GLN A 311 -11.04 25.34 -4.50
C GLN A 311 -11.50 24.06 -3.81
N ALA A 312 -12.38 23.29 -4.42
CA ALA A 312 -12.84 22.03 -3.85
C ALA A 312 -11.68 21.05 -3.59
N LEU A 313 -10.72 20.95 -4.53
CA LEU A 313 -9.54 20.10 -4.36
C LEU A 313 -8.61 20.65 -3.26
N VAL A 314 -8.44 21.97 -3.16
CA VAL A 314 -7.62 22.61 -2.12
C VAL A 314 -8.21 22.33 -0.73
N ILE A 315 -9.51 22.52 -0.56
CA ILE A 315 -10.23 22.27 0.70
C ILE A 315 -10.19 20.78 1.07
N ALA A 316 -10.47 19.89 0.11
CA ALA A 316 -10.42 18.46 0.35
C ALA A 316 -9.01 17.98 0.76
N ASN A 317 -7.96 18.52 0.13
CA ASN A 317 -6.58 18.21 0.50
C ASN A 317 -6.19 18.77 1.87
N ALA A 318 -6.60 20.00 2.20
CA ALA A 318 -6.39 20.58 3.52
C ALA A 318 -7.10 19.76 4.61
N ALA A 319 -8.34 19.31 4.38
CA ALA A 319 -9.07 18.45 5.28
C ALA A 319 -8.39 17.07 5.44
N ALA A 320 -7.87 16.48 4.36
CA ALA A 320 -7.16 15.22 4.40
C ALA A 320 -5.87 15.32 5.24
N GLN A 321 -5.13 16.41 5.16
CA GLN A 321 -3.95 16.64 6.00
C GLN A 321 -4.32 16.90 7.46
N ALA A 322 -5.32 17.74 7.69
CA ALA A 322 -5.76 18.10 9.04
C ALA A 322 -6.29 16.88 9.80
N VAL A 323 -7.05 15.99 9.14
CA VAL A 323 -7.60 14.79 9.80
C VAL A 323 -6.53 13.77 10.15
N GLN A 324 -5.43 13.71 9.42
CA GLN A 324 -4.29 12.87 9.77
C GLN A 324 -3.60 13.34 11.06
N PHE A 325 -3.57 14.66 11.28
CA PHE A 325 -3.00 15.26 12.47
C PHE A 325 -3.93 15.16 13.68
N VAL A 326 -5.24 15.40 13.48
CA VAL A 326 -6.23 15.49 14.56
C VAL A 326 -6.77 14.10 14.95
N GLY A 327 -7.05 13.23 13.97
CA GLY A 327 -7.65 11.90 14.22
C GLY A 327 -9.11 11.94 14.63
N TRP A 328 -9.64 10.77 15.07
CA TRP A 328 -10.97 10.65 15.66
C TRP A 328 -10.95 11.00 17.14
N PRO A 329 -12.02 11.56 17.74
CA PRO A 329 -13.34 11.81 17.12
C PRO A 329 -13.47 13.17 16.42
N GLU A 330 -12.58 14.13 16.61
CA GLU A 330 -12.71 15.51 16.12
C GLU A 330 -12.54 15.61 14.58
N GLY A 331 -11.83 14.69 13.97
CA GLY A 331 -11.65 14.62 12.52
C GLY A 331 -12.96 14.58 11.72
N ARG A 332 -14.08 14.12 12.34
CA ARG A 332 -15.40 14.16 11.72
C ARG A 332 -15.87 15.57 11.37
N ILE A 333 -15.49 16.57 12.19
CA ILE A 333 -15.87 17.97 11.99
C ILE A 333 -15.18 18.52 10.73
N ILE A 334 -13.88 18.28 10.63
CA ILE A 334 -13.05 18.70 9.50
C ILE A 334 -13.54 18.09 8.19
N LEU A 335 -13.82 16.76 8.22
CA LEU A 335 -14.33 16.06 7.04
C LEU A 335 -15.73 16.52 6.66
N SER A 336 -16.62 16.82 7.62
CA SER A 336 -17.98 17.26 7.32
C SER A 336 -18.00 18.60 6.60
N GLU A 337 -17.16 19.55 7.00
CA GLU A 337 -17.01 20.84 6.31
C GLU A 337 -16.63 20.66 4.84
N ALA A 338 -15.59 19.87 4.60
CA ALA A 338 -15.11 19.61 3.24
C ALA A 338 -16.10 18.78 2.39
N VAL A 339 -16.81 17.82 2.99
CA VAL A 339 -17.87 17.05 2.32
C VAL A 339 -19.02 17.95 1.87
N ILE A 340 -19.49 18.86 2.75
CA ILE A 340 -20.53 19.83 2.41
C ILE A 340 -20.07 20.73 1.26
N TYR A 341 -18.84 21.24 1.35
CA TYR A 341 -18.29 22.08 0.29
C TYR A 341 -18.27 21.38 -1.06
N VAL A 342 -17.69 20.17 -1.12
CA VAL A 342 -17.62 19.37 -2.36
C VAL A 342 -18.99 18.99 -2.89
N ALA A 343 -19.93 18.66 -2.01
CA ALA A 343 -21.32 18.35 -2.40
C ALA A 343 -22.02 19.59 -3.00
N CYS A 344 -21.85 20.77 -2.40
CA CYS A 344 -22.52 22.00 -2.85
C CYS A 344 -21.83 22.67 -4.05
N ALA A 345 -20.57 22.34 -4.34
CA ALA A 345 -19.82 22.93 -5.45
C ALA A 345 -20.43 22.56 -6.82
N PRO A 346 -20.31 23.44 -7.84
CA PRO A 346 -20.68 23.09 -9.21
C PRO A 346 -19.83 21.92 -9.72
N LYS A 347 -20.37 21.13 -10.65
CA LYS A 347 -19.76 19.87 -11.11
C LYS A 347 -19.23 19.96 -12.53
N SER A 348 -17.98 19.52 -12.73
CA SER A 348 -17.40 19.28 -14.05
C SER A 348 -16.39 18.13 -14.02
N ASN A 349 -16.64 17.12 -14.81
CA ASN A 349 -15.72 16.01 -15.02
C ASN A 349 -14.83 16.16 -16.27
N SER A 350 -14.70 17.38 -16.80
CA SER A 350 -14.00 17.64 -18.05
C SER A 350 -12.54 17.19 -18.02
N ALA A 351 -11.82 17.43 -16.91
CA ALA A 351 -10.44 17.03 -16.73
C ALA A 351 -10.28 15.49 -16.68
N TYR A 352 -11.17 14.80 -15.97
CA TYR A 352 -11.21 13.35 -15.91
C TYR A 352 -11.45 12.72 -17.29
N MET A 353 -12.46 13.20 -18.01
CA MET A 353 -12.77 12.72 -19.37
C MET A 353 -11.63 13.01 -20.36
N ALA A 354 -10.94 14.15 -20.20
CA ALA A 354 -9.83 14.53 -21.06
C ALA A 354 -8.63 13.58 -20.92
N ILE A 355 -8.22 13.28 -19.69
CA ILE A 355 -7.09 12.37 -19.46
C ILE A 355 -7.44 10.93 -19.88
N ASP A 356 -8.65 10.47 -19.66
CA ASP A 356 -9.08 9.13 -20.09
C ASP A 356 -9.07 9.00 -21.62
N ALA A 357 -9.53 10.02 -22.32
CA ALA A 357 -9.50 10.05 -23.78
C ALA A 357 -8.05 10.05 -24.33
N ALA A 358 -7.15 10.83 -23.71
CA ALA A 358 -5.74 10.84 -24.06
C ALA A 358 -5.06 9.49 -23.80
N LEU A 359 -5.34 8.87 -22.66
CA LEU A 359 -4.82 7.53 -22.32
C LEU A 359 -5.34 6.45 -23.28
N ALA A 360 -6.60 6.56 -23.70
CA ALA A 360 -7.16 5.64 -24.69
C ALA A 360 -6.41 5.73 -26.04
N ASP A 361 -6.10 6.93 -26.51
CA ASP A 361 -5.31 7.11 -27.72
C ASP A 361 -3.91 6.52 -27.58
N VAL A 362 -3.20 6.80 -26.50
CA VAL A 362 -1.86 6.26 -26.22
C VAL A 362 -1.84 4.72 -26.17
N ARG A 363 -2.92 4.10 -25.69
CA ARG A 363 -3.01 2.63 -25.54
C ARG A 363 -3.43 1.90 -26.82
N HIS A 364 -4.16 2.59 -27.72
CA HIS A 364 -4.82 1.93 -28.85
C HIS A 364 -4.43 2.48 -30.21
N LYS A 365 -3.62 3.55 -30.28
CA LYS A 365 -3.17 4.17 -31.52
C LYS A 365 -1.65 4.28 -31.55
N ASP A 366 -1.10 4.26 -32.75
CA ASP A 366 0.26 4.77 -32.99
C ASP A 366 0.18 6.30 -32.91
N CYS A 367 0.70 6.86 -31.83
CA CYS A 367 0.68 8.30 -31.62
C CYS A 367 1.80 9.06 -32.30
N GLY A 368 2.75 8.36 -32.96
CA GLY A 368 3.93 8.96 -33.57
C GLY A 368 4.93 9.54 -32.57
N ASP A 369 6.03 10.05 -33.07
CA ASP A 369 7.09 10.66 -32.26
C ASP A 369 6.76 12.11 -31.84
N VAL A 370 7.41 12.56 -30.75
CA VAL A 370 7.40 13.97 -30.39
C VAL A 370 8.00 14.82 -31.51
N PRO A 371 7.32 15.89 -31.98
CA PRO A 371 7.83 16.78 -32.99
C PRO A 371 9.23 17.32 -32.64
N ASP A 372 10.15 17.35 -33.60
CA ASP A 372 11.57 17.69 -33.39
C ASP A 372 11.78 19.05 -32.72
N TYR A 373 10.97 20.05 -33.06
CA TYR A 373 11.02 21.38 -32.44
C TYR A 373 10.54 21.42 -30.95
N LEU A 374 9.85 20.39 -30.48
CA LEU A 374 9.45 20.24 -29.07
C LEU A 374 10.41 19.36 -28.25
N ARG A 375 11.38 18.72 -28.90
CA ARG A 375 12.38 17.89 -28.22
C ARG A 375 13.37 18.75 -27.45
N ASP A 376 13.97 18.18 -26.42
CA ASP A 376 14.96 18.89 -25.60
C ASP A 376 16.17 19.33 -26.46
N SER A 377 16.54 20.60 -26.33
CA SER A 377 17.64 21.22 -27.03
C SER A 377 18.83 21.61 -26.14
N HIS A 378 18.82 21.24 -24.83
CA HIS A 378 19.82 21.67 -23.88
C HIS A 378 21.08 20.77 -23.82
N TYR A 379 21.27 19.85 -24.75
CA TYR A 379 22.45 18.98 -24.83
C TYR A 379 23.30 19.23 -26.05
N SER A 380 24.60 18.93 -25.94
CA SER A 380 25.53 19.07 -27.04
C SER A 380 25.15 18.18 -28.23
N GLY A 381 24.93 18.78 -29.41
CA GLY A 381 24.55 18.05 -30.62
C GLY A 381 23.04 18.07 -30.94
N ALA A 382 22.18 18.61 -30.05
CA ALA A 382 20.75 18.70 -30.30
C ALA A 382 20.39 19.41 -31.60
N ALA A 383 21.06 20.53 -31.87
CA ALA A 383 20.88 21.30 -33.13
C ALA A 383 21.24 20.52 -34.39
N ALA A 384 22.23 19.64 -34.33
CA ALA A 384 22.61 18.78 -35.45
C ALA A 384 21.56 17.71 -35.77
N LEU A 385 20.74 17.36 -34.77
CA LEU A 385 19.59 16.44 -34.90
C LEU A 385 18.29 17.17 -35.23
N GLY A 386 18.29 18.49 -35.33
CA GLY A 386 17.09 19.29 -35.58
C GLY A 386 16.23 19.56 -34.35
N HIS A 387 16.68 19.16 -33.15
CA HIS A 387 15.91 19.28 -31.94
C HIS A 387 15.84 20.73 -31.46
N GLY A 388 14.63 21.17 -31.09
CA GLY A 388 14.36 22.52 -30.60
C GLY A 388 14.45 23.62 -31.67
N LEU A 389 14.86 23.28 -32.91
CA LEU A 389 14.85 24.25 -33.99
C LEU A 389 13.41 24.61 -34.39
N THR A 390 13.19 25.88 -34.69
CA THR A 390 11.88 26.42 -35.09
C THR A 390 10.79 26.43 -34.00
N TYR A 391 11.12 26.07 -32.75
CA TYR A 391 10.19 26.27 -31.62
C TYR A 391 9.93 27.77 -31.45
N GLN A 392 8.64 28.13 -31.42
CA GLN A 392 8.21 29.50 -31.16
C GLN A 392 7.88 29.61 -29.66
N TYR A 393 8.67 30.43 -28.97
CA TYR A 393 8.49 30.63 -27.53
C TYR A 393 7.28 31.54 -27.25
N PRO A 394 6.19 31.07 -26.61
CA PRO A 394 4.96 31.85 -26.49
C PRO A 394 5.10 33.18 -25.78
N HIS A 395 6.07 33.33 -24.88
CA HIS A 395 6.29 34.59 -24.14
C HIS A 395 6.88 35.72 -25.02
N ASP A 396 7.40 35.40 -26.22
CA ASP A 396 7.86 36.38 -27.17
C ASP A 396 6.73 36.97 -28.02
N PHE A 397 5.49 36.48 -27.82
CA PHE A 397 4.31 36.87 -28.58
C PHE A 397 3.27 37.59 -27.70
N ASP A 398 2.50 38.49 -28.29
CA ASP A 398 1.43 39.20 -27.61
C ASP A 398 0.41 38.23 -26.98
N GLY A 399 0.07 38.50 -25.72
CA GLY A 399 -0.84 37.65 -24.95
C GLY A 399 -0.26 36.30 -24.52
N GLY A 400 1.05 36.07 -24.73
CA GLY A 400 1.72 34.84 -24.32
C GLY A 400 1.21 33.60 -25.08
N TRP A 401 0.81 33.77 -26.35
CA TRP A 401 0.26 32.69 -27.15
C TRP A 401 0.73 32.80 -28.62
N VAL A 402 1.02 31.64 -29.23
CA VAL A 402 1.39 31.51 -30.64
C VAL A 402 0.73 30.29 -31.25
N ALA A 403 0.29 30.39 -32.49
CA ALA A 403 -0.31 29.29 -33.24
C ALA A 403 0.78 28.35 -33.72
N GLN A 404 1.08 27.30 -32.93
CA GLN A 404 1.92 26.18 -33.39
C GLN A 404 1.27 24.84 -32.96
N GLN A 405 1.67 23.78 -33.69
CA GLN A 405 1.20 22.44 -33.36
C GLN A 405 2.01 21.87 -32.17
N TYR A 406 1.34 21.33 -31.16
CA TYR A 406 2.00 20.70 -30.01
C TYR A 406 1.84 19.17 -29.99
N LEU A 407 0.81 18.64 -30.65
CA LEU A 407 0.61 17.20 -30.77
C LEU A 407 1.45 16.62 -31.91
N PRO A 408 1.89 15.36 -31.83
CA PRO A 408 2.47 14.64 -32.97
C PRO A 408 1.59 14.70 -34.24
N ASP A 409 2.20 14.54 -35.39
CA ASP A 409 1.46 14.60 -36.65
C ASP A 409 0.37 13.55 -36.78
N ALA A 410 0.59 12.37 -36.21
CA ALA A 410 -0.40 11.30 -36.13
C ALA A 410 -1.66 11.68 -35.34
N LEU A 411 -1.56 12.65 -34.43
CA LEU A 411 -2.64 13.16 -33.57
C LEU A 411 -3.07 14.58 -33.94
N LYS A 412 -2.68 15.07 -35.14
CA LYS A 412 -3.07 16.42 -35.59
C LYS A 412 -4.59 16.56 -35.60
N GLY A 413 -5.07 17.58 -34.88
CA GLY A 413 -6.53 17.86 -34.72
C GLY A 413 -7.23 17.05 -33.64
N ALA A 414 -6.54 16.19 -32.89
CA ALA A 414 -7.10 15.56 -31.69
C ALA A 414 -7.46 16.62 -30.65
N SER A 415 -8.58 16.43 -29.97
CA SER A 415 -9.06 17.31 -28.89
C SER A 415 -9.55 16.44 -27.74
N TYR A 416 -8.86 16.52 -26.63
CA TYR A 416 -9.18 15.77 -25.41
C TYR A 416 -9.97 16.59 -24.42
N TYR A 417 -9.56 17.82 -24.18
CA TYR A 417 -10.26 18.75 -23.27
C TYR A 417 -11.48 19.33 -23.96
N ARG A 418 -12.63 19.07 -23.35
CA ARG A 418 -13.93 19.62 -23.75
C ARG A 418 -14.50 20.33 -22.55
N GLU A 419 -14.47 21.64 -22.57
CA GLU A 419 -14.93 22.51 -21.50
C GLU A 419 -16.42 22.33 -21.19
N ARG A 420 -16.76 22.55 -19.92
CA ARG A 420 -18.15 22.64 -19.44
C ARG A 420 -18.48 24.09 -19.07
N PRO A 421 -19.72 24.54 -19.32
CA PRO A 421 -20.12 25.92 -19.03
C PRO A 421 -20.47 26.16 -17.55
N TYR A 422 -19.92 25.33 -16.63
CA TYR A 422 -20.31 25.36 -15.22
C TYR A 422 -19.24 26.01 -14.35
N GLY A 423 -19.66 26.78 -13.33
CA GLY A 423 -18.77 27.39 -12.36
C GLY A 423 -17.67 28.25 -12.99
N GLN A 424 -16.45 28.10 -12.48
CA GLN A 424 -15.28 28.86 -12.94
C GLN A 424 -14.75 28.36 -14.30
N GLU A 425 -15.05 27.13 -14.69
CA GLU A 425 -14.56 26.55 -15.94
C GLU A 425 -15.07 27.31 -17.16
N GLY A 426 -16.32 27.76 -17.15
CA GLY A 426 -16.88 28.54 -18.26
C GLY A 426 -16.13 29.84 -18.50
N SER A 427 -15.79 30.58 -17.45
CA SER A 427 -15.01 31.83 -17.56
C SER A 427 -13.55 31.58 -17.96
N MET A 428 -12.95 30.53 -17.46
CA MET A 428 -11.60 30.09 -17.83
C MET A 428 -11.53 29.69 -19.30
N ALA A 429 -12.49 28.91 -19.79
CA ALA A 429 -12.58 28.52 -21.18
C ALA A 429 -12.78 29.71 -22.11
N ALA A 430 -13.67 30.64 -21.76
CA ALA A 430 -13.87 31.88 -22.52
C ALA A 430 -12.58 32.70 -22.63
N ALA A 431 -11.85 32.85 -21.53
CA ALA A 431 -10.56 33.56 -21.52
C ALA A 431 -9.50 32.84 -22.36
N TRP A 432 -9.50 31.50 -22.35
CA TRP A 432 -8.62 30.67 -23.17
C TRP A 432 -8.93 30.82 -24.68
N HIS A 433 -10.20 30.74 -25.06
CA HIS A 433 -10.64 30.94 -26.46
C HIS A 433 -10.30 32.34 -26.97
N LYS A 434 -10.53 33.36 -26.15
CA LYS A 434 -10.17 34.74 -26.49
C LYS A 434 -8.67 34.88 -26.81
N ARG A 435 -7.79 34.27 -26.03
CA ARG A 435 -6.34 34.31 -26.29
C ARG A 435 -5.96 33.60 -27.61
N ARG A 436 -6.69 32.58 -28.00
CA ARG A 436 -6.46 31.85 -29.27
C ARG A 436 -7.07 32.51 -30.51
N GLY A 437 -7.57 33.74 -30.38
CA GLY A 437 -8.16 34.49 -31.50
C GLY A 437 -9.58 34.03 -31.85
N GLY A 438 -10.26 33.30 -30.94
CA GLY A 438 -11.68 33.02 -31.06
C GLY A 438 -12.51 34.27 -30.82
N LYS A 439 -13.50 34.50 -31.70
CA LYS A 439 -14.53 35.54 -31.55
C LYS A 439 -15.52 35.15 -30.47
#